data_a4b2a4b5fb45c32e7adb04895d4274b7
#
_entry.id   a4b2a4b5fb45c32e7adb04895d4274b7
#
_cell.length_a   1.000
_cell.length_b   1.000
_cell.length_c   1.000
_cell.angle_alpha   90.00
_cell.angle_beta   90.00
_cell.angle_gamma   90.00
#
_symmetry.space_group_name_H-M   'P 1'
#
loop_
_entity.id
_entity.type
_entity.pdbx_description
1 polymer ?
#
loop_
_entity_poly.entity_id
_entity_poly.type
_entity_poly.pdbx_seq_one_letter_code
_entity_poly.pdbx_strand_id
1 'polypeptide(L)'
;MEADLTRYIRERLRSTKLSFDVLGAVIFGSHVSGKATAQSDLDLLVVGSGLPSKRHHRSRQIGEIKRILPEVPLDVSLLTPEETYSNFSNHNPMFLDIAEDGVLLIDHADSLARLIEDTRRYVRASGITRIEGGWRFPVRTGAATYLSKVSNADFARGMMKDASRDLAVGRQLLEAAFYDKAVYHFQQSVEKAVKAVLIAFGVFQKSHVVGKALRDLLRESRIPEKWRERLSDVAAISEDLEPEHSLSRYPGIVNDTLWIPSEEYSQEDAEAAAARAQRAMELAQPFLDDWFSRT
;
A
#
# COMPACT_ATOMS: atom_id res chain seq x y z
N MET A 1 -17.30 5.05 15.37
CA MET A 1 -16.18 5.11 16.34
C MET A 1 -16.67 5.84 17.55
N GLU A 2 -16.43 5.33 18.72
CA GLU A 2 -16.96 5.90 19.95
C GLU A 2 -16.36 7.28 20.22
N ALA A 3 -17.19 8.24 20.52
CA ALA A 3 -16.79 9.62 20.85
C ALA A 3 -15.75 9.67 21.98
N ASP A 4 -15.79 8.67 22.87
CA ASP A 4 -14.85 8.52 23.97
C ASP A 4 -13.44 8.15 23.52
N LEU A 5 -13.25 7.27 22.52
CA LEU A 5 -11.92 6.93 22.00
C LEU A 5 -11.28 8.13 21.29
N THR A 6 -12.04 8.84 20.48
CA THR A 6 -11.58 10.06 19.79
C THR A 6 -11.14 11.13 20.79
N ARG A 7 -11.92 11.35 21.86
CA ARG A 7 -11.58 12.26 22.94
C ARG A 7 -10.32 11.81 23.69
N TYR A 8 -10.24 10.55 24.07
CA TYR A 8 -9.10 9.96 24.76
C TYR A 8 -7.79 10.17 23.99
N ILE A 9 -7.74 9.81 22.70
CA ILE A 9 -6.54 9.98 21.87
C ILE A 9 -6.15 11.46 21.78
N ARG A 10 -7.12 12.36 21.56
CA ARG A 10 -6.89 13.80 21.49
C ARG A 10 -6.27 14.35 22.77
N GLU A 11 -6.82 13.98 23.91
CA GLU A 11 -6.36 14.43 25.23
C GLU A 11 -4.95 13.92 25.51
N ARG A 12 -4.66 12.64 25.25
CA ARG A 12 -3.33 12.06 25.45
C ARG A 12 -2.26 12.73 24.59
N LEU A 13 -2.55 12.97 23.31
CA LEU A 13 -1.62 13.66 22.40
C LEU A 13 -1.36 15.13 22.83
N ARG A 14 -2.35 15.81 23.46
CA ARG A 14 -2.22 17.20 23.88
C ARG A 14 -1.54 17.33 25.25
N SER A 15 -1.82 16.43 26.18
CA SER A 15 -1.39 16.55 27.58
C SER A 15 -0.02 15.96 27.85
N THR A 16 0.48 15.07 26.98
CA THR A 16 1.75 14.36 27.23
C THR A 16 2.89 15.06 26.51
N LYS A 17 3.99 15.29 27.25
CA LYS A 17 5.22 15.82 26.65
C LYS A 17 5.90 14.74 25.80
N LEU A 18 6.00 14.97 24.51
CA LEU A 18 6.74 14.17 23.54
C LEU A 18 8.09 14.82 23.21
N SER A 19 8.96 14.09 22.52
CA SER A 19 10.26 14.64 22.07
C SER A 19 10.13 15.52 20.80
N PHE A 20 8.92 15.79 20.35
CA PHE A 20 8.56 16.60 19.20
C PHE A 20 7.21 17.29 19.45
N ASP A 21 6.89 18.33 18.67
CA ASP A 21 5.61 19.04 18.81
C ASP A 21 4.55 18.42 17.88
N VAL A 22 3.36 18.13 18.41
CA VAL A 22 2.22 17.67 17.63
C VAL A 22 1.46 18.88 17.07
N LEU A 23 1.46 19.03 15.75
CA LEU A 23 0.78 20.12 15.04
C LEU A 23 -0.58 19.71 14.50
N GLY A 24 -0.76 18.41 14.21
CA GLY A 24 -2.01 17.89 13.70
C GLY A 24 -2.13 16.38 13.95
N ALA A 25 -3.37 15.89 14.01
CA ALA A 25 -3.65 14.46 14.07
C ALA A 25 -5.00 14.12 13.44
N VAL A 26 -5.05 13.01 12.71
CA VAL A 26 -6.26 12.49 12.04
C VAL A 26 -6.34 10.98 12.23
N ILE A 27 -7.48 10.47 12.66
CA ILE A 27 -7.79 9.04 12.58
C ILE A 27 -8.41 8.75 11.23
N PHE A 28 -8.03 7.64 10.60
CA PHE A 28 -8.55 7.24 9.29
C PHE A 28 -8.65 5.71 9.18
N GLY A 29 -8.88 5.18 7.97
CA GLY A 29 -8.85 3.75 7.70
C GLY A 29 -10.10 2.97 8.13
N SER A 30 -9.91 1.70 8.51
CA SER A 30 -11.03 0.75 8.73
C SER A 30 -11.94 1.14 9.89
N HIS A 31 -11.38 1.68 10.97
CA HIS A 31 -12.15 2.09 12.14
C HIS A 31 -13.10 3.26 11.87
N VAL A 32 -12.76 4.14 10.94
CA VAL A 32 -13.58 5.29 10.57
C VAL A 32 -14.59 4.95 9.49
N SER A 33 -14.19 4.09 8.55
CA SER A 33 -15.06 3.66 7.44
C SER A 33 -16.06 2.57 7.80
N GLY A 34 -16.11 2.11 9.06
CA GLY A 34 -17.01 1.05 9.53
C GLY A 34 -16.65 -0.36 9.05
N LYS A 35 -15.41 -0.58 8.61
CA LYS A 35 -14.89 -1.87 8.12
C LYS A 35 -13.92 -2.54 9.09
N ALA A 36 -13.75 -1.99 10.29
CA ALA A 36 -12.84 -2.53 11.30
C ALA A 36 -13.34 -3.89 11.81
N THR A 37 -12.42 -4.80 12.03
CA THR A 37 -12.59 -6.05 12.76
C THR A 37 -12.01 -5.92 14.17
N ALA A 38 -12.25 -6.92 15.04
CA ALA A 38 -11.66 -6.93 16.37
C ALA A 38 -10.11 -6.95 16.40
N GLN A 39 -9.48 -7.26 15.26
CA GLN A 39 -8.03 -7.34 15.09
C GLN A 39 -7.45 -6.16 14.30
N SER A 40 -8.29 -5.22 13.87
CA SER A 40 -7.84 -4.07 13.08
C SER A 40 -7.11 -3.07 13.96
N ASP A 41 -5.90 -2.68 13.56
CA ASP A 41 -5.21 -1.53 14.13
C ASP A 41 -5.92 -0.23 13.76
N LEU A 42 -5.83 0.76 14.64
CA LEU A 42 -6.34 2.09 14.38
C LEU A 42 -5.28 2.90 13.63
N ASP A 43 -5.61 3.31 12.42
CA ASP A 43 -4.74 4.14 11.58
C ASP A 43 -4.73 5.58 12.09
N LEU A 44 -3.55 6.08 12.48
CA LEU A 44 -3.36 7.43 13.01
C LEU A 44 -2.30 8.20 12.21
N LEU A 45 -2.70 9.27 11.53
CA LEU A 45 -1.76 10.26 11.02
C LEU A 45 -1.44 11.27 12.12
N VAL A 46 -0.16 11.49 12.38
CA VAL A 46 0.33 12.57 13.25
C VAL A 46 1.26 13.47 12.43
N VAL A 47 1.00 14.76 12.49
CA VAL A 47 1.85 15.79 11.88
C VAL A 47 2.64 16.45 12.99
N GLY A 48 3.97 16.42 12.89
CA GLY A 48 4.84 16.95 13.92
C GLY A 48 5.98 17.81 13.40
N SER A 49 6.46 18.73 14.25
CA SER A 49 7.72 19.47 14.05
C SER A 49 8.82 18.96 14.96
N GLY A 50 10.08 19.27 14.62
CA GLY A 50 11.24 18.76 15.38
C GLY A 50 11.54 17.27 15.12
N LEU A 51 11.03 16.70 14.01
CA LEU A 51 11.23 15.30 13.63
C LEU A 51 12.55 15.08 12.87
N PRO A 52 13.16 13.88 12.96
CA PRO A 52 14.24 13.50 12.06
C PRO A 52 13.83 13.63 10.58
N SER A 53 14.73 14.13 9.75
CA SER A 53 14.46 14.37 8.32
C SER A 53 14.14 13.08 7.55
N LYS A 54 14.80 11.97 7.88
CA LYS A 54 14.53 10.66 7.27
C LYS A 54 13.44 9.92 8.03
N ARG A 55 12.38 9.48 7.34
CA ARG A 55 11.22 8.80 7.94
C ARG A 55 11.60 7.56 8.75
N HIS A 56 12.51 6.72 8.24
CA HIS A 56 12.95 5.50 8.94
C HIS A 56 13.77 5.76 10.21
N HIS A 57 14.14 7.01 10.50
CA HIS A 57 14.77 7.39 11.75
C HIS A 57 13.77 7.82 12.84
N ARG A 58 12.45 7.77 12.57
CA ARG A 58 11.39 8.24 13.50
C ARG A 58 10.81 7.13 14.38
N SER A 59 11.40 5.94 14.40
CA SER A 59 10.89 4.80 15.18
C SER A 59 10.75 5.11 16.66
N ARG A 60 11.65 5.94 17.23
CA ARG A 60 11.58 6.40 18.62
C ARG A 60 10.34 7.24 18.87
N GLN A 61 10.06 8.23 18.02
CA GLN A 61 8.92 9.14 18.13
C GLN A 61 7.59 8.39 17.94
N ILE A 62 7.54 7.44 16.99
CA ILE A 62 6.39 6.54 16.82
C ILE A 62 6.18 5.71 18.08
N GLY A 63 7.25 5.17 18.68
CA GLY A 63 7.20 4.45 19.96
C GLY A 63 6.71 5.33 21.12
N GLU A 64 7.03 6.63 21.14
CA GLU A 64 6.51 7.57 22.13
C GLU A 64 4.98 7.71 22.01
N ILE A 65 4.45 7.86 20.78
CA ILE A 65 3.01 7.90 20.52
C ILE A 65 2.32 6.62 21.00
N LYS A 66 2.86 5.45 20.63
CA LYS A 66 2.29 4.16 21.05
C LYS A 66 2.27 3.99 22.56
N ARG A 67 3.31 4.44 23.27
CA ARG A 67 3.37 4.35 24.75
C ARG A 67 2.37 5.23 25.49
N ILE A 68 1.97 6.35 24.92
CA ILE A 68 0.93 7.21 25.53
C ILE A 68 -0.49 6.72 25.25
N LEU A 69 -0.65 5.75 24.34
CA LEU A 69 -1.92 5.13 23.94
C LEU A 69 -1.84 3.59 24.03
N PRO A 70 -1.44 3.02 25.19
CA PRO A 70 -1.10 1.60 25.30
C PRO A 70 -2.29 0.66 25.08
N GLU A 71 -3.51 1.14 25.28
CA GLU A 71 -4.75 0.34 25.16
C GLU A 71 -5.29 0.30 23.72
N VAL A 72 -4.65 1.04 22.80
CA VAL A 72 -5.10 1.15 21.42
C VAL A 72 -4.06 0.54 20.48
N PRO A 73 -4.36 -0.55 19.76
CA PRO A 73 -3.48 -1.03 18.72
C PRO A 73 -3.41 0.02 17.60
N LEU A 74 -2.21 0.56 17.35
CA LEU A 74 -2.00 1.69 16.47
C LEU A 74 -1.09 1.35 15.29
N ASP A 75 -1.52 1.73 14.08
CA ASP A 75 -0.63 2.00 12.96
C ASP A 75 -0.43 3.51 12.81
N VAL A 76 0.81 3.98 13.01
CA VAL A 76 1.14 5.41 13.12
C VAL A 76 1.92 5.87 11.91
N SER A 77 1.33 6.78 11.15
CA SER A 77 2.00 7.57 10.11
C SER A 77 2.46 8.91 10.70
N LEU A 78 3.77 9.06 10.99
CA LEU A 78 4.35 10.28 11.54
C LEU A 78 5.06 11.09 10.46
N LEU A 79 4.54 12.28 10.15
CA LEU A 79 4.99 13.13 9.05
C LEU A 79 5.30 14.56 9.50
N THR A 80 6.17 15.25 8.76
CA THR A 80 6.33 16.70 8.90
C THR A 80 5.20 17.44 8.18
N PRO A 81 5.01 18.76 8.43
CA PRO A 81 4.06 19.56 7.67
C PRO A 81 4.31 19.54 6.16
N GLU A 82 5.57 19.62 5.74
CA GLU A 82 5.97 19.61 4.32
C GLU A 82 5.66 18.26 3.66
N GLU A 83 5.95 17.15 4.35
CA GLU A 83 5.60 15.81 3.85
C GLU A 83 4.08 15.62 3.77
N THR A 84 3.35 16.12 4.75
CA THR A 84 1.89 16.08 4.78
C THR A 84 1.31 16.87 3.61
N TYR A 85 1.74 18.13 3.44
CA TYR A 85 1.35 18.96 2.30
C TYR A 85 1.68 18.27 0.97
N SER A 86 2.89 17.73 0.83
CA SER A 86 3.32 17.03 -0.39
C SER A 86 2.42 15.83 -0.71
N ASN A 87 2.05 15.01 0.29
CA ASN A 87 1.20 13.85 0.06
C ASN A 87 -0.24 14.24 -0.33
N PHE A 88 -0.84 15.24 0.30
CA PHE A 88 -2.14 15.76 -0.10
C PHE A 88 -2.09 16.35 -1.52
N SER A 89 -1.10 17.20 -1.80
CA SER A 89 -0.94 17.85 -3.11
C SER A 89 -0.62 16.87 -4.24
N ASN A 90 -0.03 15.71 -3.93
CA ASN A 90 0.22 14.64 -4.89
C ASN A 90 -0.89 13.58 -4.92
N HIS A 91 -2.01 13.81 -4.25
CA HIS A 91 -3.18 12.94 -4.25
C HIS A 91 -2.83 11.47 -3.94
N ASN A 92 -1.92 11.27 -2.97
CA ASN A 92 -1.54 9.93 -2.53
C ASN A 92 -2.80 9.18 -2.06
N PRO A 93 -3.06 7.93 -2.51
CA PRO A 93 -4.28 7.19 -2.20
C PRO A 93 -4.64 7.12 -0.71
N MET A 94 -3.65 6.99 0.19
CA MET A 94 -3.87 7.05 1.64
C MET A 94 -4.45 8.41 2.06
N PHE A 95 -3.98 9.50 1.45
CA PHE A 95 -4.45 10.85 1.77
C PHE A 95 -5.81 11.18 1.13
N LEU A 96 -6.20 10.44 0.08
CA LEU A 96 -7.57 10.46 -0.41
C LEU A 96 -8.53 9.81 0.61
N ASP A 97 -8.13 8.69 1.24
CA ASP A 97 -8.95 8.09 2.33
C ASP A 97 -9.03 9.03 3.53
N ILE A 98 -7.92 9.66 3.92
CA ILE A 98 -7.92 10.66 4.99
C ILE A 98 -8.86 11.82 4.65
N ALA A 99 -8.86 12.27 3.40
CA ALA A 99 -9.75 13.35 2.98
C ALA A 99 -11.22 12.93 3.03
N GLU A 100 -11.58 11.75 2.56
CA GLU A 100 -12.98 11.29 2.52
C GLU A 100 -13.52 10.92 3.91
N ASP A 101 -12.81 10.07 4.64
CA ASP A 101 -13.31 9.43 5.86
C ASP A 101 -12.64 9.96 7.15
N GLY A 102 -11.53 10.70 7.07
CA GLY A 102 -10.70 11.05 8.22
C GLY A 102 -11.43 11.87 9.28
N VAL A 103 -11.21 11.52 10.55
CA VAL A 103 -11.69 12.25 11.73
C VAL A 103 -10.56 13.09 12.31
N LEU A 104 -10.70 14.39 12.19
CA LEU A 104 -9.71 15.37 12.65
C LEU A 104 -9.69 15.48 14.18
N LEU A 105 -8.54 15.24 14.78
CA LEU A 105 -8.35 15.30 16.24
C LEU A 105 -7.68 16.60 16.68
N ILE A 106 -6.59 16.95 16.02
CA ILE A 106 -5.78 18.14 16.31
C ILE A 106 -5.49 18.83 14.99
N ASP A 107 -5.64 20.15 14.96
CA ASP A 107 -5.26 20.97 13.83
C ASP A 107 -4.81 22.35 14.31
N HIS A 108 -3.53 22.65 14.14
CA HIS A 108 -3.00 23.94 14.40
C HIS A 108 -3.13 24.82 13.14
N ALA A 109 -3.77 25.97 13.31
CA ALA A 109 -4.00 26.96 12.24
C ALA A 109 -4.86 26.46 11.05
N ASP A 110 -5.75 25.49 11.29
CA ASP A 110 -6.68 24.92 10.30
C ASP A 110 -5.97 24.36 9.04
N SER A 111 -4.71 23.97 9.17
CA SER A 111 -3.89 23.54 8.03
C SER A 111 -4.34 22.20 7.44
N LEU A 112 -4.66 21.22 8.30
CA LEU A 112 -5.16 19.92 7.87
C LEU A 112 -6.59 20.01 7.35
N ALA A 113 -7.45 20.79 8.00
CA ALA A 113 -8.83 20.97 7.56
C ALA A 113 -8.89 21.54 6.14
N ARG A 114 -8.02 22.51 5.82
CA ARG A 114 -7.91 23.07 4.46
C ARG A 114 -7.42 22.02 3.45
N LEU A 115 -6.36 21.31 3.76
CA LEU A 115 -5.83 20.26 2.88
C LEU A 115 -6.86 19.15 2.59
N ILE A 116 -7.60 18.73 3.61
CA ILE A 116 -8.69 17.77 3.50
C ILE A 116 -9.78 18.29 2.55
N GLU A 117 -10.26 19.51 2.76
CA GLU A 117 -11.34 20.07 1.93
C GLU A 117 -10.88 20.36 0.50
N ASP A 118 -9.66 20.85 0.30
CA ASP A 118 -9.09 21.05 -1.04
C ASP A 118 -8.97 19.73 -1.79
N THR A 119 -8.56 18.65 -1.10
CA THR A 119 -8.48 17.31 -1.68
C THR A 119 -9.87 16.77 -2.04
N ARG A 120 -10.87 16.93 -1.17
CA ARG A 120 -12.26 16.54 -1.48
C ARG A 120 -12.80 17.25 -2.72
N ARG A 121 -12.53 18.55 -2.84
CA ARG A 121 -12.92 19.34 -4.02
C ARG A 121 -12.24 18.84 -5.28
N TYR A 122 -10.94 18.55 -5.18
CA TYR A 122 -10.18 18.02 -6.30
C TYR A 122 -10.70 16.65 -6.74
N VAL A 123 -10.91 15.70 -5.82
CA VAL A 123 -11.47 14.36 -6.12
C VAL A 123 -12.77 14.48 -6.89
N ARG A 124 -13.69 15.32 -6.42
CA ARG A 124 -14.98 15.55 -7.10
C ARG A 124 -14.84 16.18 -8.49
N ALA A 125 -13.90 17.11 -8.66
CA ALA A 125 -13.70 17.82 -9.92
C ALA A 125 -12.92 17.01 -10.96
N SER A 126 -12.01 16.13 -10.53
CA SER A 126 -11.10 15.41 -11.43
C SER A 126 -11.64 14.06 -11.90
N GLY A 127 -12.77 13.59 -11.40
CA GLY A 127 -13.32 12.28 -11.74
C GLY A 127 -12.57 11.09 -11.10
N ILE A 128 -11.80 11.33 -10.06
CA ILE A 128 -11.23 10.27 -9.23
C ILE A 128 -12.38 9.57 -8.50
N THR A 129 -12.37 8.24 -8.51
CA THR A 129 -13.44 7.44 -7.90
C THR A 129 -12.86 6.43 -6.93
N ARG A 130 -13.56 6.24 -5.79
CA ARG A 130 -13.25 5.17 -4.86
C ARG A 130 -13.73 3.85 -5.44
N ILE A 131 -12.90 2.82 -5.34
CA ILE A 131 -13.23 1.44 -5.74
C ILE A 131 -13.02 0.51 -4.57
N GLU A 132 -13.40 -0.77 -4.70
CA GLU A 132 -13.09 -1.76 -3.69
C GLU A 132 -11.58 -1.88 -3.49
N GLY A 133 -11.12 -1.66 -2.25
CA GLY A 133 -9.70 -1.75 -1.89
C GLY A 133 -8.80 -0.62 -2.38
N GLY A 134 -9.33 0.46 -2.98
CA GLY A 134 -8.45 1.52 -3.47
C GLY A 134 -9.14 2.67 -4.20
N TRP A 135 -8.41 3.24 -5.15
CA TRP A 135 -8.81 4.41 -5.92
C TRP A 135 -8.54 4.24 -7.41
N ARG A 136 -9.44 4.77 -8.24
CA ARG A 136 -9.27 4.85 -9.69
C ARG A 136 -9.13 6.31 -10.10
N PHE A 137 -8.02 6.60 -10.76
CA PHE A 137 -7.72 7.89 -11.36
C PHE A 137 -8.03 7.85 -12.86
N PRO A 138 -8.60 8.90 -13.44
CA PRO A 138 -8.73 8.99 -14.89
C PRO A 138 -7.34 9.16 -15.52
N VAL A 139 -6.96 8.21 -16.36
CA VAL A 139 -5.67 8.23 -17.07
C VAL A 139 -5.88 8.14 -18.58
N ARG A 140 -4.94 8.69 -19.35
CA ARG A 140 -4.90 8.55 -20.81
C ARG A 140 -4.45 7.14 -21.17
N THR A 141 -5.15 6.51 -22.09
CA THR A 141 -4.78 5.18 -22.59
C THR A 141 -3.43 5.25 -23.31
N GLY A 142 -2.49 4.43 -22.89
CA GLY A 142 -1.18 4.31 -23.52
C GLY A 142 -0.25 5.51 -23.32
N ALA A 143 -0.52 6.39 -22.34
CA ALA A 143 0.29 7.58 -22.13
C ALA A 143 0.49 7.86 -20.63
N ALA A 144 1.61 8.46 -20.28
CA ALA A 144 1.83 8.99 -18.94
C ALA A 144 0.80 10.08 -18.62
N THR A 145 0.12 9.95 -17.50
CA THR A 145 -0.84 10.93 -17.00
C THR A 145 -0.34 11.46 -15.67
N TYR A 146 -0.15 12.77 -15.59
CA TYR A 146 0.23 13.41 -14.33
C TYR A 146 -0.95 13.42 -13.38
N LEU A 147 -0.78 12.79 -12.24
CA LEU A 147 -1.74 12.82 -11.12
C LEU A 147 -1.55 14.09 -10.30
N SER A 148 -0.33 14.65 -10.34
CA SER A 148 0.09 15.97 -9.88
C SER A 148 1.48 16.30 -10.44
N LYS A 149 2.55 16.25 -9.61
CA LYS A 149 3.97 16.33 -10.03
C LYS A 149 4.53 14.97 -10.47
N VAL A 150 3.90 13.88 -10.07
CA VAL A 150 4.27 12.50 -10.36
C VAL A 150 3.20 11.88 -11.25
N SER A 151 3.63 11.20 -12.32
CA SER A 151 2.71 10.53 -13.23
C SER A 151 2.43 9.09 -12.79
N ASN A 152 1.33 8.50 -13.34
CA ASN A 152 1.08 7.06 -13.18
C ASN A 152 2.21 6.20 -13.76
N ALA A 153 2.92 6.69 -14.79
CA ALA A 153 4.09 6.01 -15.34
C ALA A 153 5.26 5.95 -14.34
N ASP A 154 5.50 7.03 -13.62
CA ASP A 154 6.55 7.07 -12.57
C ASP A 154 6.23 6.10 -11.44
N PHE A 155 4.96 6.06 -11.00
CA PHE A 155 4.50 5.11 -9.99
C PHE A 155 4.63 3.66 -10.47
N ALA A 156 4.18 3.34 -11.69
CA ALA A 156 4.27 2.00 -12.26
C ALA A 156 5.72 1.53 -12.37
N ARG A 157 6.63 2.39 -12.88
CA ARG A 157 8.07 2.09 -12.95
C ARG A 157 8.68 1.91 -11.57
N GLY A 158 8.26 2.71 -10.59
CA GLY A 158 8.69 2.56 -9.19
C GLY A 158 8.30 1.20 -8.61
N MET A 159 7.06 0.76 -8.82
CA MET A 159 6.58 -0.57 -8.40
C MET A 159 7.36 -1.70 -9.08
N MET A 160 7.60 -1.61 -10.40
CA MET A 160 8.39 -2.62 -11.14
C MET A 160 9.83 -2.69 -10.66
N LYS A 161 10.45 -1.55 -10.37
CA LYS A 161 11.80 -1.52 -9.80
C LYS A 161 11.86 -2.22 -8.44
N ASP A 162 10.85 -2.01 -7.60
CA ASP A 162 10.79 -2.65 -6.29
C ASP A 162 10.45 -4.15 -6.42
N ALA A 163 9.57 -4.53 -7.35
CA ALA A 163 9.30 -5.92 -7.72
C ALA A 163 10.58 -6.67 -8.14
N SER A 164 11.40 -6.03 -8.98
CA SER A 164 12.69 -6.60 -9.42
C SER A 164 13.65 -6.81 -8.25
N ARG A 165 13.62 -5.94 -7.23
CA ARG A 165 14.44 -6.12 -6.02
C ARG A 165 13.97 -7.29 -5.17
N ASP A 166 12.65 -7.45 -5.00
CA ASP A 166 12.11 -8.62 -4.29
C ASP A 166 12.47 -9.92 -5.01
N LEU A 167 12.37 -9.97 -6.35
CA LEU A 167 12.80 -11.12 -7.13
C LEU A 167 14.28 -11.45 -6.88
N ALA A 168 15.15 -10.45 -6.84
CA ALA A 168 16.58 -10.64 -6.58
C ALA A 168 16.84 -11.11 -5.15
N VAL A 169 16.14 -10.55 -4.16
CA VAL A 169 16.24 -11.00 -2.76
C VAL A 169 15.74 -12.43 -2.61
N GLY A 170 14.60 -12.78 -3.23
CA GLY A 170 14.06 -14.13 -3.21
C GLY A 170 15.06 -15.17 -3.74
N ARG A 171 15.79 -14.84 -4.82
CA ARG A 171 16.85 -15.71 -5.37
C ARG A 171 18.02 -15.92 -4.40
N GLN A 172 18.48 -14.85 -3.74
CA GLN A 172 19.53 -14.98 -2.74
C GLN A 172 19.10 -15.82 -1.55
N LEU A 173 17.84 -15.71 -1.11
CA LEU A 173 17.30 -16.53 -0.03
C LEU A 173 17.12 -17.99 -0.45
N LEU A 174 16.74 -18.25 -1.69
CA LEU A 174 16.69 -19.60 -2.26
C LEU A 174 18.07 -20.25 -2.27
N GLU A 175 19.11 -19.54 -2.74
CA GLU A 175 20.50 -20.00 -2.71
C GLU A 175 21.01 -20.27 -1.29
N ALA A 176 20.51 -19.51 -0.31
CA ALA A 176 20.84 -19.66 1.10
C ALA A 176 19.96 -20.69 1.85
N ALA A 177 19.09 -21.40 1.14
CA ALA A 177 18.14 -22.40 1.67
C ALA A 177 17.12 -21.84 2.69
N PHE A 178 16.76 -20.55 2.61
CA PHE A 178 15.67 -19.94 3.35
C PHE A 178 14.39 -19.97 2.49
N TYR A 179 13.83 -21.15 2.28
CA TYR A 179 12.81 -21.40 1.26
C TYR A 179 11.51 -20.66 1.51
N ASP A 180 11.01 -20.67 2.74
CA ASP A 180 9.81 -19.91 3.13
C ASP A 180 9.96 -18.40 2.88
N LYS A 181 11.12 -17.85 3.21
CA LYS A 181 11.42 -16.42 3.00
C LYS A 181 11.61 -16.10 1.52
N ALA A 182 12.21 -17.03 0.75
CA ALA A 182 12.31 -16.90 -0.70
C ALA A 182 10.91 -16.84 -1.35
N VAL A 183 9.99 -17.73 -0.98
CA VAL A 183 8.60 -17.75 -1.48
C VAL A 183 7.89 -16.44 -1.16
N TYR A 184 8.04 -15.92 0.07
CA TYR A 184 7.48 -14.62 0.43
C TYR A 184 7.95 -13.50 -0.50
N HIS A 185 9.25 -13.40 -0.79
CA HIS A 185 9.77 -12.36 -1.68
C HIS A 185 9.36 -12.56 -3.14
N PHE A 186 9.22 -13.80 -3.61
CA PHE A 186 8.68 -14.09 -4.94
C PHE A 186 7.20 -13.65 -5.05
N GLN A 187 6.39 -13.92 -4.02
CA GLN A 187 5.01 -13.40 -3.95
C GLN A 187 4.99 -11.87 -3.97
N GLN A 188 5.83 -11.19 -3.17
CA GLN A 188 5.91 -9.72 -3.15
C GLN A 188 6.33 -9.14 -4.51
N SER A 189 7.22 -9.82 -5.23
CA SER A 189 7.60 -9.43 -6.59
C SER A 189 6.40 -9.45 -7.54
N VAL A 190 5.61 -10.52 -7.52
CA VAL A 190 4.42 -10.66 -8.37
C VAL A 190 3.35 -9.63 -7.99
N GLU A 191 3.06 -9.46 -6.72
CA GLU A 191 2.09 -8.48 -6.23
C GLU A 191 2.43 -7.06 -6.73
N LYS A 192 3.69 -6.65 -6.61
CA LYS A 192 4.14 -5.33 -7.05
C LYS A 192 4.12 -5.19 -8.58
N ALA A 193 4.43 -6.25 -9.32
CA ALA A 193 4.32 -6.27 -10.77
C ALA A 193 2.86 -6.09 -11.22
N VAL A 194 1.91 -6.78 -10.59
CA VAL A 194 0.48 -6.61 -10.84
C VAL A 194 0.03 -5.18 -10.50
N LYS A 195 0.45 -4.65 -9.34
CA LYS A 195 0.16 -3.26 -8.96
C LYS A 195 0.69 -2.26 -9.99
N ALA A 196 1.87 -2.49 -10.56
CA ALA A 196 2.42 -1.66 -11.62
C ALA A 196 1.52 -1.65 -12.88
N VAL A 197 1.01 -2.82 -13.28
CA VAL A 197 0.06 -2.94 -14.39
C VAL A 197 -1.25 -2.21 -14.07
N LEU A 198 -1.82 -2.40 -12.89
CA LEU A 198 -3.04 -1.71 -12.46
C LEU A 198 -2.88 -0.18 -12.47
N ILE A 199 -1.74 0.32 -11.98
CA ILE A 199 -1.41 1.75 -11.96
C ILE A 199 -1.32 2.33 -13.39
N ALA A 200 -0.87 1.56 -14.38
CA ALA A 200 -0.87 2.00 -15.78
C ALA A 200 -2.28 2.36 -16.26
N PHE A 201 -3.31 1.75 -15.69
CA PHE A 201 -4.73 2.04 -15.95
C PHE A 201 -5.35 2.98 -14.90
N GLY A 202 -4.54 3.57 -14.03
CA GLY A 202 -5.00 4.49 -12.99
C GLY A 202 -5.60 3.81 -11.75
N VAL A 203 -5.47 2.49 -11.61
CA VAL A 203 -6.00 1.72 -10.48
C VAL A 203 -4.93 1.56 -9.40
N PHE A 204 -5.17 2.14 -8.22
CA PHE A 204 -4.30 2.07 -7.06
C PHE A 204 -4.94 1.17 -5.99
N GLN A 205 -4.44 -0.06 -5.87
CA GLN A 205 -4.92 -1.05 -4.90
C GLN A 205 -4.05 -1.09 -3.64
N LYS A 206 -4.69 -1.10 -2.47
CA LYS A 206 -4.03 -1.30 -1.16
C LYS A 206 -3.94 -2.78 -0.79
N SER A 207 -4.90 -3.58 -1.25
CA SER A 207 -4.95 -5.02 -0.99
C SER A 207 -3.68 -5.74 -1.42
N HIS A 208 -3.38 -6.84 -0.76
CA HIS A 208 -2.38 -7.82 -1.19
C HIS A 208 -2.96 -8.85 -2.17
N VAL A 209 -4.30 -8.93 -2.27
CA VAL A 209 -5.03 -9.76 -3.23
C VAL A 209 -5.33 -8.90 -4.45
N VAL A 210 -4.50 -9.00 -5.47
CA VAL A 210 -4.52 -8.11 -6.64
C VAL A 210 -4.77 -8.81 -7.98
N GLY A 211 -4.67 -10.15 -8.01
CA GLY A 211 -4.92 -10.96 -9.22
C GLY A 211 -6.35 -10.78 -9.73
N LYS A 212 -7.33 -10.85 -8.81
CA LYS A 212 -8.74 -10.57 -9.15
C LYS A 212 -8.92 -9.17 -9.72
N ALA A 213 -8.28 -8.15 -9.14
CA ALA A 213 -8.40 -6.78 -9.64
C ALA A 213 -7.84 -6.65 -11.07
N LEU A 214 -6.74 -7.33 -11.38
CA LEU A 214 -6.20 -7.40 -12.74
C LEU A 214 -7.14 -8.16 -13.67
N ARG A 215 -7.70 -9.29 -13.25
CA ARG A 215 -8.67 -10.05 -14.02
C ARG A 215 -9.92 -9.23 -14.35
N ASP A 216 -10.42 -8.45 -13.41
CA ASP A 216 -11.58 -7.57 -13.64
C ASP A 216 -11.23 -6.46 -14.63
N LEU A 217 -10.03 -5.86 -14.52
CA LEU A 217 -9.53 -4.87 -15.48
C LEU A 217 -9.41 -5.44 -16.91
N LEU A 218 -8.99 -6.71 -17.06
CA LEU A 218 -8.88 -7.40 -18.36
C LEU A 218 -10.22 -7.55 -19.10
N ARG A 219 -11.34 -7.46 -18.40
CA ARG A 219 -12.67 -7.46 -19.00
C ARG A 219 -13.02 -6.10 -19.64
N GLU A 220 -12.30 -5.05 -19.30
CA GLU A 220 -12.49 -3.73 -19.89
C GLU A 220 -11.92 -3.68 -21.31
N SER A 221 -12.61 -3.00 -22.22
CA SER A 221 -12.27 -2.91 -23.66
C SER A 221 -10.97 -2.12 -23.97
N ARG A 222 -10.36 -1.50 -22.97
CA ARG A 222 -9.20 -0.60 -23.13
C ARG A 222 -7.87 -1.31 -23.30
N ILE A 223 -7.81 -2.62 -23.05
CA ILE A 223 -6.56 -3.38 -23.12
C ILE A 223 -6.34 -3.84 -24.54
N PRO A 224 -5.18 -3.52 -25.17
CA PRO A 224 -4.86 -4.03 -26.50
C PRO A 224 -4.83 -5.56 -26.51
N GLU A 225 -5.44 -6.17 -27.55
CA GLU A 225 -5.62 -7.63 -27.65
C GLU A 225 -4.31 -8.40 -27.51
N LYS A 226 -3.21 -7.88 -28.10
CA LYS A 226 -1.87 -8.47 -27.98
C LYS A 226 -1.35 -8.67 -26.56
N TRP A 227 -1.91 -7.93 -25.59
CA TRP A 227 -1.51 -7.98 -24.18
C TRP A 227 -2.50 -8.74 -23.30
N ARG A 228 -3.72 -8.99 -23.78
CA ARG A 228 -4.80 -9.56 -22.97
C ARG A 228 -4.45 -10.94 -22.43
N GLU A 229 -3.98 -11.86 -23.29
CA GLU A 229 -3.57 -13.20 -22.89
C GLU A 229 -2.40 -13.16 -21.89
N ARG A 230 -1.36 -12.39 -22.22
CA ARG A 230 -0.15 -12.26 -21.37
C ARG A 230 -0.47 -11.72 -19.99
N LEU A 231 -1.32 -10.70 -19.88
CA LEU A 231 -1.75 -10.16 -18.60
C LEU A 231 -2.73 -11.08 -17.86
N SER A 232 -3.47 -11.93 -18.57
CA SER A 232 -4.26 -13.00 -17.97
C SER A 232 -3.36 -14.03 -17.27
N ASP A 233 -2.23 -14.39 -17.87
CA ASP A 233 -1.22 -15.25 -17.24
C ASP A 233 -0.68 -14.58 -15.96
N VAL A 234 -0.36 -13.28 -16.01
CA VAL A 234 0.10 -12.54 -14.82
C VAL A 234 -0.95 -12.55 -13.71
N ALA A 235 -2.23 -12.39 -14.04
CA ALA A 235 -3.32 -12.45 -13.07
C ALA A 235 -3.44 -13.83 -12.43
N ALA A 236 -3.35 -14.89 -13.23
CA ALA A 236 -3.39 -16.28 -12.74
C ALA A 236 -2.20 -16.58 -11.81
N ILE A 237 -0.97 -16.20 -12.21
CA ILE A 237 0.22 -16.34 -11.37
C ILE A 237 0.06 -15.59 -10.03
N SER A 238 -0.54 -14.39 -10.06
CA SER A 238 -0.80 -13.64 -8.84
C SER A 238 -1.76 -14.37 -7.92
N GLU A 239 -2.90 -14.84 -8.45
CA GLU A 239 -3.91 -15.57 -7.68
C GLU A 239 -3.32 -16.85 -7.04
N ASP A 240 -2.44 -17.56 -7.76
CA ASP A 240 -1.76 -18.75 -7.26
C ASP A 240 -0.80 -18.46 -6.10
N LEU A 241 -0.14 -17.29 -6.12
CA LEU A 241 0.85 -16.91 -5.10
C LEU A 241 0.27 -16.03 -3.96
N GLU A 242 -0.94 -15.48 -4.08
CA GLU A 242 -1.55 -14.64 -3.03
C GLU A 242 -1.61 -15.29 -1.65
N PRO A 243 -1.91 -16.60 -1.49
CA PRO A 243 -1.90 -17.25 -0.18
C PRO A 243 -0.54 -17.18 0.52
N GLU A 244 0.55 -17.15 -0.26
CA GLU A 244 1.92 -17.12 0.25
C GLU A 244 2.27 -15.86 1.02
N HIS A 245 1.50 -14.78 0.84
CA HIS A 245 1.64 -13.56 1.65
C HIS A 245 1.53 -13.85 3.16
N SER A 246 0.73 -14.83 3.56
CA SER A 246 0.54 -15.21 4.95
C SER A 246 1.19 -16.55 5.31
N LEU A 247 1.04 -17.57 4.46
CA LEU A 247 1.51 -18.93 4.74
C LEU A 247 3.03 -19.00 4.91
N SER A 248 3.79 -18.29 4.10
CA SER A 248 5.26 -18.29 4.18
C SER A 248 5.83 -17.45 5.34
N ARG A 249 4.98 -16.74 6.10
CA ARG A 249 5.44 -15.78 7.13
C ARG A 249 5.20 -16.23 8.55
N TYR A 250 4.06 -16.84 8.82
CA TYR A 250 3.58 -17.05 10.18
C TYR A 250 3.29 -18.51 10.46
N PRO A 251 3.71 -19.03 11.62
CA PRO A 251 3.24 -20.31 12.10
C PRO A 251 1.72 -20.33 12.23
N GLY A 252 1.12 -21.50 12.01
CA GLY A 252 -0.30 -21.74 12.12
C GLY A 252 -0.62 -23.14 12.60
N ILE A 253 -1.90 -23.52 12.56
CA ILE A 253 -2.34 -24.88 12.90
C ILE A 253 -2.99 -25.50 11.66
N VAL A 254 -2.50 -26.67 11.28
CA VAL A 254 -3.04 -27.48 10.18
C VAL A 254 -3.25 -28.90 10.68
N ASN A 255 -4.47 -29.44 10.62
CA ASN A 255 -4.82 -30.79 11.07
C ASN A 255 -4.34 -31.09 12.50
N ASP A 256 -4.61 -30.20 13.45
CA ASP A 256 -4.23 -30.30 14.86
C ASP A 256 -2.71 -30.35 15.14
N THR A 257 -1.90 -30.04 14.12
CA THR A 257 -0.44 -29.94 14.22
C THR A 257 0.03 -28.52 13.98
N LEU A 258 1.17 -28.17 14.58
CA LEU A 258 1.79 -26.85 14.39
C LEU A 258 2.42 -26.81 12.98
N TRP A 259 1.97 -25.86 12.18
CA TRP A 259 2.58 -25.48 10.92
C TRP A 259 3.70 -24.47 11.18
N ILE A 260 4.92 -24.76 10.76
CA ILE A 260 6.06 -23.83 10.86
C ILE A 260 6.62 -23.63 9.45
N PRO A 261 6.52 -22.44 8.85
CA PRO A 261 6.92 -22.23 7.45
C PRO A 261 8.34 -22.70 7.14
N SER A 262 9.31 -22.44 8.03
CA SER A 262 10.70 -22.84 7.82
C SER A 262 10.94 -24.37 7.81
N GLU A 263 9.98 -25.16 8.27
CA GLU A 263 10.06 -26.64 8.30
C GLU A 263 9.25 -27.28 7.16
N GLU A 264 8.30 -26.54 6.60
CA GLU A 264 7.33 -27.05 5.61
C GLU A 264 7.73 -26.73 4.16
N TYR A 265 8.33 -25.55 3.93
CA TYR A 265 8.72 -25.16 2.58
C TYR A 265 10.00 -25.88 2.13
N SER A 266 9.93 -26.54 0.98
CA SER A 266 11.05 -27.20 0.33
C SER A 266 11.75 -26.32 -0.71
N GLN A 267 12.89 -26.80 -1.18
CA GLN A 267 13.57 -26.17 -2.33
C GLN A 267 12.68 -26.16 -3.57
N GLU A 268 11.94 -27.23 -3.82
CA GLU A 268 11.02 -27.36 -4.97
C GLU A 268 9.92 -26.28 -4.93
N ASP A 269 9.34 -26.01 -3.75
CA ASP A 269 8.32 -24.97 -3.58
C ASP A 269 8.89 -23.59 -3.91
N ALA A 270 10.09 -23.30 -3.42
CA ALA A 270 10.75 -22.02 -3.67
C ALA A 270 11.19 -21.87 -5.13
N GLU A 271 11.67 -22.92 -5.79
CA GLU A 271 12.00 -22.91 -7.22
C GLU A 271 10.75 -22.71 -8.08
N ALA A 272 9.63 -23.37 -7.75
CA ALA A 272 8.36 -23.18 -8.43
C ALA A 272 7.83 -21.73 -8.30
N ALA A 273 7.93 -21.16 -7.10
CA ALA A 273 7.56 -19.75 -6.87
C ALA A 273 8.51 -18.80 -7.63
N ALA A 274 9.81 -19.09 -7.67
CA ALA A 274 10.80 -18.30 -8.43
C ALA A 274 10.47 -18.29 -9.93
N ALA A 275 10.15 -19.45 -10.51
CA ALA A 275 9.80 -19.56 -11.92
C ALA A 275 8.52 -18.75 -12.26
N ARG A 276 7.50 -18.82 -11.40
CA ARG A 276 6.26 -18.02 -11.54
C ARG A 276 6.54 -16.52 -11.44
N ALA A 277 7.32 -16.10 -10.45
CA ALA A 277 7.66 -14.67 -10.28
C ALA A 277 8.47 -14.16 -11.47
N GLN A 278 9.45 -14.92 -11.94
CA GLN A 278 10.21 -14.58 -13.14
C GLN A 278 9.30 -14.43 -14.36
N ARG A 279 8.38 -15.38 -14.57
CA ARG A 279 7.42 -15.34 -15.67
C ARG A 279 6.51 -14.12 -15.60
N ALA A 280 6.00 -13.78 -14.43
CA ALA A 280 5.16 -12.59 -14.25
C ALA A 280 5.93 -11.30 -14.61
N MET A 281 7.19 -11.19 -14.20
CA MET A 281 8.06 -10.05 -14.54
C MET A 281 8.33 -9.94 -16.04
N GLU A 282 8.61 -11.07 -16.71
CA GLU A 282 8.84 -11.15 -18.17
C GLU A 282 7.62 -10.76 -19.01
N LEU A 283 6.43 -10.90 -18.45
CA LEU A 283 5.19 -10.52 -19.10
C LEU A 283 4.79 -9.06 -18.79
N ALA A 284 4.94 -8.64 -17.52
CA ALA A 284 4.49 -7.33 -17.06
C ALA A 284 5.42 -6.19 -17.50
N GLN A 285 6.75 -6.38 -17.46
CA GLN A 285 7.70 -5.33 -17.81
C GLN A 285 7.57 -4.89 -19.28
N PRO A 286 7.58 -5.80 -20.29
CA PRO A 286 7.42 -5.39 -21.69
C PRO A 286 6.06 -4.74 -21.97
N PHE A 287 5.00 -5.13 -21.24
CA PHE A 287 3.71 -4.44 -21.32
C PHE A 287 3.84 -2.98 -20.92
N LEU A 288 4.45 -2.68 -19.78
CA LEU A 288 4.61 -1.30 -19.29
C LEU A 288 5.48 -0.47 -20.23
N ASP A 289 6.53 -1.07 -20.78
CA ASP A 289 7.42 -0.40 -21.75
C ASP A 289 6.65 -0.03 -23.04
N ASP A 290 5.89 -0.98 -23.62
CA ASP A 290 5.02 -0.71 -24.79
C ASP A 290 3.90 0.29 -24.45
N TRP A 291 3.29 0.18 -23.25
CA TRP A 291 2.18 1.03 -22.85
C TRP A 291 2.56 2.50 -22.76
N PHE A 292 3.71 2.79 -22.15
CA PHE A 292 4.19 4.15 -21.93
C PHE A 292 5.14 4.66 -23.02
N SER A 293 5.43 3.89 -24.06
CA SER A 293 6.26 4.32 -25.19
C SER A 293 5.50 5.12 -26.25
N ARG A 294 4.18 5.19 -26.16
CA ARG A 294 3.29 5.79 -27.17
C ARG A 294 3.06 7.29 -26.98
N THR A 295 3.91 7.94 -26.18
CA THR A 295 3.89 9.39 -25.93
C THR A 295 4.71 10.16 -26.92
#